data_4b368562570b5af9a455ae4580af9ca3
#
_entry.id   4b368562570b5af9a455ae4580af9ca3
#
_cell.length_a   1.000
_cell.length_b   1.000
_cell.length_c   1.000
_cell.angle_alpha   90.00
_cell.angle_beta   90.00
_cell.angle_gamma   90.00
#
_symmetry.space_group_name_H-M   'P 1'
#
loop_
_entity.id
_entity.type
_entity.pdbx_description
1 polymer ?
#
loop_
_entity_poly.entity_id
_entity_poly.type
_entity_poly.pdbx_seq_one_letter_code
_entity_poly.pdbx_strand_id
1 'polypeptide(L)'
;MKKRLAVFVAVVFAAALTLTGCSSSDSSSSASASCAKADLATVTDGKLTIATGEPAYYPWIIDDKPETGNGFEGAVAYAVAKQLGFDAADVVWVRTTFDSAVTPGEKNFDFNLQQFSITADRQKAVDFSSPYYTAPQAIVSYKGSKIDGKTSLADLKSAKLGAAVGTTSLDAISNQIGATPQVFNDNAAGVSALKNKQIDGLVVDLPTAFYLSGVEVPNGLIVGQLPSTGAGDQFGLLL
;
A
#
# COMPACT_ATOMS: atom_id res chain seq x y z
N MET A 1 -66.63 16.20 51.86
CA MET A 1 -68.05 16.54 51.67
C MET A 1 -68.45 16.28 50.23
N LYS A 2 -69.48 15.41 50.10
CA LYS A 2 -70.48 15.29 49.02
C LYS A 2 -69.94 15.02 47.59
N LYS A 3 -69.95 13.74 47.10
CA LYS A 3 -71.08 13.02 46.43
C LYS A 3 -71.55 13.69 45.11
N ARG A 4 -71.42 13.00 44.01
CA ARG A 4 -72.41 12.28 43.20
C ARG A 4 -71.81 11.84 41.87
N LEU A 5 -71.61 10.68 41.55
CA LEU A 5 -72.36 9.57 40.98
C LEU A 5 -73.36 9.98 39.91
N ALA A 6 -73.13 9.67 38.65
CA ALA A 6 -74.15 9.37 37.65
C ALA A 6 -73.56 8.42 36.55
N VAL A 7 -74.22 7.31 36.47
CA VAL A 7 -74.11 6.23 35.46
C VAL A 7 -75.04 6.64 34.27
N PHE A 8 -74.69 6.29 33.03
CA PHE A 8 -75.57 5.79 32.01
C PHE A 8 -74.80 5.46 30.72
N VAL A 9 -74.75 4.18 30.46
CA VAL A 9 -75.41 3.37 29.44
C VAL A 9 -74.76 3.38 28.02
N ALA A 10 -74.46 2.18 27.63
CA ALA A 10 -73.89 1.70 26.40
C ALA A 10 -74.71 2.00 25.14
N VAL A 11 -74.03 2.22 24.02
CA VAL A 11 -74.56 1.84 22.71
C VAL A 11 -73.34 1.29 21.90
N VAL A 12 -73.46 0.05 21.52
CA VAL A 12 -72.61 -0.66 20.57
C VAL A 12 -72.94 -0.18 19.16
N PHE A 13 -71.91 0.30 18.44
CA PHE A 13 -72.03 0.37 16.99
C PHE A 13 -70.70 -0.20 16.41
N ALA A 14 -70.80 -1.40 15.85
CA ALA A 14 -69.78 -2.02 15.07
C ALA A 14 -69.72 -1.30 13.70
N ALA A 15 -68.62 -0.62 13.43
CA ALA A 15 -68.27 -0.18 12.09
C ALA A 15 -66.90 -0.71 11.76
N ALA A 16 -66.85 -1.73 10.91
CA ALA A 16 -65.64 -2.27 10.32
C ALA A 16 -65.06 -1.22 9.36
N LEU A 17 -63.95 -0.58 9.77
CA LEU A 17 -63.10 0.24 8.90
C LEU A 17 -61.85 -0.58 8.56
N THR A 18 -61.82 -1.13 7.35
CA THR A 18 -60.63 -1.67 6.72
C THR A 18 -59.64 -0.55 6.46
N LEU A 19 -58.66 -0.41 7.35
CA LEU A 19 -57.48 0.40 7.08
C LEU A 19 -56.52 -0.44 6.20
N THR A 20 -56.59 -0.23 4.89
CA THR A 20 -55.49 -0.57 4.00
C THR A 20 -54.34 0.41 4.31
N GLY A 21 -53.49 0.04 5.26
CA GLY A 21 -52.23 0.67 5.48
C GLY A 21 -51.29 0.32 4.33
N CYS A 22 -51.10 1.23 3.39
CA CYS A 22 -49.94 1.21 2.52
C CYS A 22 -48.70 1.42 3.40
N SER A 23 -48.09 0.31 3.80
CA SER A 23 -46.72 0.33 4.26
C SER A 23 -45.85 0.58 3.03
N SER A 24 -45.56 1.83 2.74
CA SER A 24 -44.40 2.18 1.92
C SER A 24 -43.16 1.80 2.70
N SER A 25 -42.75 0.57 2.54
CA SER A 25 -41.35 0.17 2.81
C SER A 25 -40.49 0.95 1.83
N ASP A 26 -40.01 2.11 2.26
CA ASP A 26 -38.82 2.71 1.68
C ASP A 26 -37.68 1.69 1.88
N SER A 27 -37.64 0.73 0.97
CA SER A 27 -36.41 -0.01 0.70
C SER A 27 -35.46 1.01 0.07
N SER A 28 -34.70 1.72 0.91
CA SER A 28 -33.46 2.29 0.50
C SER A 28 -32.59 1.09 0.06
N SER A 29 -32.72 0.72 -1.21
CA SER A 29 -31.75 -0.11 -1.88
C SER A 29 -30.46 0.71 -1.86
N SER A 30 -29.62 0.48 -0.84
CA SER A 30 -28.21 0.71 -0.97
C SER A 30 -27.81 -0.06 -2.23
N ALA A 31 -27.61 0.64 -3.32
CA ALA A 31 -27.03 0.07 -4.51
C ALA A 31 -25.71 -0.51 -4.04
N SER A 32 -25.66 -1.83 -3.86
CA SER A 32 -24.40 -2.53 -3.63
C SER A 32 -23.57 -2.22 -4.86
N ALA A 33 -22.49 -1.47 -4.68
CA ALA A 33 -21.59 -1.16 -5.79
C ALA A 33 -21.21 -2.49 -6.44
N SER A 34 -21.55 -2.63 -7.71
CA SER A 34 -21.20 -3.82 -8.48
C SER A 34 -19.70 -3.78 -8.75
N CYS A 35 -19.01 -4.92 -8.52
CA CYS A 35 -17.61 -5.09 -8.91
C CYS A 35 -17.47 -5.74 -10.30
N ALA A 36 -18.55 -5.74 -11.11
CA ALA A 36 -18.46 -6.21 -12.48
C ALA A 36 -17.62 -5.26 -13.33
N LYS A 37 -16.78 -5.79 -14.22
CA LYS A 37 -15.89 -5.01 -15.12
C LYS A 37 -16.60 -3.80 -15.78
N ALA A 38 -17.85 -3.98 -16.21
CA ALA A 38 -18.62 -2.95 -16.89
C ALA A 38 -19.04 -1.77 -15.98
N ASP A 39 -18.99 -1.95 -14.67
CA ASP A 39 -19.42 -0.96 -13.68
C ASP A 39 -18.23 -0.28 -12.99
N LEU A 40 -17.00 -0.69 -13.33
CA LEU A 40 -15.79 -0.09 -12.79
C LEU A 40 -15.44 1.20 -13.52
N ALA A 41 -15.28 2.29 -12.76
CA ALA A 41 -14.80 3.56 -13.29
C ALA A 41 -13.27 3.49 -13.42
N THR A 42 -12.79 3.05 -14.60
CA THR A 42 -11.36 2.96 -14.90
C THR A 42 -10.87 4.21 -15.63
N VAL A 43 -9.57 4.54 -15.52
CA VAL A 43 -8.93 5.67 -16.23
C VAL A 43 -9.15 5.60 -17.74
N THR A 44 -9.19 4.40 -18.28
CA THR A 44 -9.52 4.15 -19.69
C THR A 44 -10.63 3.11 -19.78
N ASP A 45 -11.74 3.45 -20.39
CA ASP A 45 -12.87 2.54 -20.53
C ASP A 45 -12.47 1.17 -21.07
N GLY A 46 -12.86 0.11 -20.36
CA GLY A 46 -12.60 -1.27 -20.73
C GLY A 46 -11.15 -1.73 -20.55
N LYS A 47 -10.25 -0.88 -20.08
CA LYS A 47 -8.87 -1.19 -19.74
C LYS A 47 -8.62 -1.03 -18.25
N LEU A 48 -7.62 -1.75 -17.74
CA LEU A 48 -7.12 -1.61 -16.38
C LEU A 48 -5.71 -1.05 -16.45
N THR A 49 -5.56 0.21 -16.04
CA THR A 49 -4.28 0.91 -16.04
C THR A 49 -3.58 0.70 -14.71
N ILE A 50 -2.49 -0.05 -14.72
CA ILE A 50 -1.72 -0.40 -13.53
C ILE A 50 -0.40 0.36 -13.55
N ALA A 51 -0.03 0.97 -12.43
CA ALA A 51 1.24 1.66 -12.29
C ALA A 51 2.26 0.83 -11.52
N THR A 52 3.54 1.06 -11.81
CA THR A 52 4.69 0.58 -11.04
C THR A 52 5.85 1.57 -11.14
N GLY A 53 6.93 1.31 -10.41
CA GLY A 53 8.12 2.15 -10.38
C GLY A 53 8.91 2.21 -11.67
N GLU A 54 9.79 3.21 -11.77
CA GLU A 54 10.78 3.35 -12.84
C GLU A 54 12.16 3.66 -12.23
N PRO A 55 13.07 2.68 -12.19
CA PRO A 55 12.87 1.28 -12.57
C PRO A 55 12.06 0.49 -11.53
N ALA A 56 11.40 -0.58 -11.97
CA ALA A 56 10.80 -1.57 -11.10
C ALA A 56 11.82 -2.67 -10.78
N TYR A 57 11.86 -3.10 -9.50
CA TYR A 57 12.94 -3.93 -8.99
C TYR A 57 12.57 -5.41 -8.83
N TYR A 58 13.59 -6.26 -9.02
CA TYR A 58 13.56 -7.63 -8.51
C TYR A 58 13.49 -7.66 -6.96
N PRO A 59 12.76 -8.57 -6.32
CA PRO A 59 11.96 -9.67 -6.89
C PRO A 59 10.51 -9.28 -7.24
N TRP A 60 10.16 -8.01 -7.15
CA TRP A 60 8.80 -7.51 -7.32
C TRP A 60 8.37 -7.52 -8.78
N ILE A 61 9.19 -7.00 -9.66
CA ILE A 61 9.07 -7.06 -11.11
C ILE A 61 10.39 -7.59 -11.68
N ILE A 62 10.33 -8.61 -12.52
CA ILE A 62 11.51 -9.20 -13.14
C ILE A 62 11.91 -8.41 -14.38
N ASP A 63 13.21 -8.15 -14.53
CA ASP A 63 13.83 -7.47 -15.68
C ASP A 63 13.22 -6.09 -16.01
N ASP A 64 12.61 -5.43 -15.01
CA ASP A 64 11.89 -4.16 -15.22
C ASP A 64 10.81 -4.25 -16.32
N LYS A 65 10.14 -5.42 -16.44
CA LYS A 65 9.12 -5.73 -17.45
C LYS A 65 7.81 -6.15 -16.80
N PRO A 66 7.02 -5.20 -16.28
CA PRO A 66 5.77 -5.51 -15.60
C PRO A 66 4.73 -6.19 -16.51
N GLU A 67 4.77 -5.91 -17.82
CA GLU A 67 3.88 -6.50 -18.82
C GLU A 67 4.03 -8.02 -18.94
N THR A 68 5.13 -8.59 -18.48
CA THR A 68 5.33 -10.04 -18.47
C THR A 68 4.56 -10.76 -17.37
N GLY A 69 4.12 -10.02 -16.33
CA GLY A 69 3.53 -10.58 -15.12
C GLY A 69 4.52 -11.35 -14.23
N ASN A 70 5.81 -11.31 -14.56
CA ASN A 70 6.86 -11.97 -13.79
C ASN A 70 7.29 -11.11 -12.59
N GLY A 71 7.55 -11.80 -11.48
CA GLY A 71 7.82 -11.17 -10.18
C GLY A 71 6.57 -11.17 -9.30
N PHE A 72 6.79 -10.93 -8.01
CA PHE A 72 5.70 -11.03 -7.04
C PHE A 72 4.58 -10.02 -7.33
N GLU A 73 4.91 -8.73 -7.47
CA GLU A 73 3.90 -7.69 -7.76
C GLU A 73 3.33 -7.80 -9.17
N GLY A 74 4.14 -8.26 -10.15
CA GLY A 74 3.65 -8.58 -11.48
C GLY A 74 2.55 -9.65 -11.43
N ALA A 75 2.77 -10.73 -10.68
CA ALA A 75 1.79 -11.79 -10.49
C ALA A 75 0.54 -11.31 -9.73
N VAL A 76 0.70 -10.49 -8.68
CA VAL A 76 -0.42 -9.90 -7.93
C VAL A 76 -1.26 -9.01 -8.86
N ALA A 77 -0.63 -8.15 -9.65
CA ALA A 77 -1.33 -7.26 -10.58
C ALA A 77 -2.25 -8.03 -11.55
N TYR A 78 -1.73 -9.07 -12.20
CA TYR A 78 -2.54 -9.88 -13.12
C TYR A 78 -3.58 -10.75 -12.41
N ALA A 79 -3.31 -11.18 -11.17
CA ALA A 79 -4.31 -11.88 -10.38
C ALA A 79 -5.50 -10.96 -10.04
N VAL A 80 -5.23 -9.72 -9.65
CA VAL A 80 -6.26 -8.69 -9.40
C VAL A 80 -7.01 -8.37 -10.69
N ALA A 81 -6.30 -8.12 -11.80
CA ALA A 81 -6.91 -7.86 -13.11
C ALA A 81 -7.90 -8.97 -13.49
N LYS A 82 -7.47 -10.23 -13.40
CA LYS A 82 -8.31 -11.40 -13.68
C LYS A 82 -9.54 -11.46 -12.77
N GLN A 83 -9.38 -11.18 -11.47
CA GLN A 83 -10.49 -11.20 -10.51
C GLN A 83 -11.50 -10.10 -10.80
N LEU A 84 -11.07 -8.95 -11.34
CA LEU A 84 -11.92 -7.85 -11.79
C LEU A 84 -12.51 -8.09 -13.19
N GLY A 85 -12.20 -9.21 -13.85
CA GLY A 85 -12.73 -9.59 -15.16
C GLY A 85 -12.00 -8.98 -16.35
N PHE A 86 -10.75 -8.49 -16.15
CA PHE A 86 -9.89 -8.03 -17.24
C PHE A 86 -8.98 -9.14 -17.75
N ASP A 87 -8.92 -9.30 -19.06
CA ASP A 87 -7.91 -10.15 -19.67
C ASP A 87 -6.54 -9.47 -19.67
N ALA A 88 -5.47 -10.25 -19.81
CA ALA A 88 -4.11 -9.69 -19.81
C ALA A 88 -3.89 -8.65 -20.93
N ALA A 89 -4.60 -8.79 -22.06
CA ALA A 89 -4.57 -7.82 -23.16
C ALA A 89 -5.28 -6.49 -22.86
N ASP A 90 -6.06 -6.44 -21.80
CA ASP A 90 -6.75 -5.23 -21.34
C ASP A 90 -5.96 -4.49 -20.23
N VAL A 91 -4.85 -5.06 -19.79
CA VAL A 91 -3.96 -4.42 -18.81
C VAL A 91 -3.01 -3.46 -19.54
N VAL A 92 -2.96 -2.22 -19.07
CA VAL A 92 -2.03 -1.18 -19.54
C VAL A 92 -1.10 -0.81 -18.39
N TRP A 93 0.19 -0.82 -18.63
CA TRP A 93 1.18 -0.43 -17.63
C TRP A 93 1.65 1.00 -17.83
N VAL A 94 1.73 1.76 -16.73
CA VAL A 94 2.32 3.10 -16.68
C VAL A 94 3.43 3.14 -15.62
N ARG A 95 4.33 4.10 -15.73
CA ARG A 95 5.44 4.26 -14.79
C ARG A 95 5.25 5.51 -13.94
N THR A 96 5.58 5.40 -12.66
CA THR A 96 5.51 6.52 -11.70
C THR A 96 6.75 6.55 -10.83
N THR A 97 7.11 7.72 -10.32
CA THR A 97 8.04 7.78 -9.19
C THR A 97 7.30 7.45 -7.90
N PHE A 98 8.01 6.90 -6.92
CA PHE A 98 7.42 6.56 -5.62
C PHE A 98 6.78 7.78 -4.96
N ASP A 99 7.51 8.89 -4.92
CA ASP A 99 7.07 10.13 -4.29
C ASP A 99 5.81 10.72 -4.96
N SER A 100 5.75 10.73 -6.30
CA SER A 100 4.57 11.22 -7.02
C SER A 100 3.33 10.36 -6.77
N ALA A 101 3.49 9.06 -6.59
CA ALA A 101 2.36 8.17 -6.33
C ALA A 101 1.72 8.43 -4.97
N VAL A 102 2.51 8.67 -3.91
CA VAL A 102 1.99 8.94 -2.55
C VAL A 102 1.55 10.39 -2.33
N THR A 103 1.86 11.30 -3.26
CA THR A 103 1.44 12.70 -3.18
C THR A 103 -0.06 12.83 -3.50
N PRO A 104 -0.84 13.69 -2.79
CA PRO A 104 -2.24 13.91 -3.11
C PRO A 104 -2.45 14.43 -4.54
N GLY A 105 -3.55 14.06 -5.15
CA GLY A 105 -3.96 14.55 -6.48
C GLY A 105 -4.45 13.46 -7.40
N GLU A 106 -4.94 13.87 -8.57
CA GLU A 106 -5.44 12.96 -9.59
C GLU A 106 -4.35 12.02 -10.09
N LYS A 107 -4.70 10.74 -10.28
CA LYS A 107 -3.81 9.71 -10.76
C LYS A 107 -4.14 9.32 -12.19
N ASN A 108 -3.12 8.91 -12.93
CA ASN A 108 -3.25 8.40 -14.31
C ASN A 108 -3.27 6.86 -14.36
N PHE A 109 -3.64 6.22 -13.26
CA PHE A 109 -3.72 4.77 -13.10
C PHE A 109 -4.93 4.39 -12.23
N ASP A 110 -5.41 3.17 -12.38
CA ASP A 110 -6.48 2.62 -11.55
C ASP A 110 -5.95 2.13 -10.21
N PHE A 111 -4.73 1.56 -10.20
CA PHE A 111 -3.96 1.28 -8.98
C PHE A 111 -2.47 1.14 -9.27
N ASN A 112 -1.67 1.23 -8.21
CA ASN A 112 -0.22 1.16 -8.29
C ASN A 112 0.34 0.11 -7.31
N LEU A 113 1.33 -0.69 -7.77
CA LEU A 113 2.12 -1.61 -6.95
C LEU A 113 3.58 -1.20 -7.02
N GLN A 114 4.11 -0.77 -5.88
CA GLN A 114 5.51 -0.36 -5.74
C GLN A 114 5.93 -0.44 -4.26
N GLN A 115 5.58 -1.54 -3.60
CA GLN A 115 5.87 -1.82 -2.19
C GLN A 115 5.39 -0.68 -1.25
N PHE A 116 4.21 -0.13 -1.51
CA PHE A 116 3.67 0.95 -0.69
C PHE A 116 3.21 0.45 0.67
N SER A 117 3.96 0.78 1.72
CA SER A 117 3.53 0.54 3.09
C SER A 117 2.28 1.36 3.41
N ILE A 118 1.25 0.71 3.92
CA ILE A 118 0.02 1.35 4.39
C ILE A 118 0.36 2.08 5.70
N THR A 119 0.31 3.41 5.69
CA THR A 119 0.53 4.22 6.90
C THR A 119 -0.61 5.21 7.10
N ALA A 120 -0.85 5.59 8.36
CA ALA A 120 -1.89 6.57 8.68
C ALA A 120 -1.67 7.93 8.00
N ASP A 121 -0.41 8.30 7.74
CA ASP A 121 -0.11 9.56 7.05
C ASP A 121 -0.38 9.46 5.56
N ARG A 122 -0.04 8.36 4.90
CA ARG A 122 -0.35 8.14 3.48
C ARG A 122 -1.85 8.01 3.24
N GLN A 123 -2.60 7.38 4.16
CA GLN A 123 -4.06 7.28 4.09
C GLN A 123 -4.81 8.62 4.19
N LYS A 124 -4.12 9.71 4.53
CA LYS A 124 -4.69 11.07 4.43
C LYS A 124 -4.66 11.63 3.01
N ALA A 125 -3.85 11.06 2.15
CA ALA A 125 -3.56 11.56 0.81
C ALA A 125 -4.03 10.62 -0.32
N VAL A 126 -4.03 9.32 -0.07
CA VAL A 126 -4.36 8.25 -1.03
C VAL A 126 -5.07 7.10 -0.32
N ASP A 127 -5.83 6.32 -1.07
CA ASP A 127 -6.47 5.12 -0.58
C ASP A 127 -5.60 3.87 -0.79
N PHE A 128 -5.90 2.81 -0.06
CA PHE A 128 -5.18 1.54 -0.14
C PHE A 128 -6.15 0.36 -0.15
N SER A 129 -5.77 -0.69 -0.85
CA SER A 129 -6.40 -2.00 -0.69
C SER A 129 -6.09 -2.62 0.69
N SER A 130 -6.69 -3.78 0.97
CA SER A 130 -6.17 -4.68 1.98
C SER A 130 -4.72 -5.06 1.66
N PRO A 131 -3.86 -5.34 2.67
CA PRO A 131 -2.47 -5.65 2.43
C PRO A 131 -2.31 -6.96 1.64
N TYR A 132 -1.38 -6.97 0.67
CA TYR A 132 -1.00 -8.16 -0.10
C TYR A 132 0.34 -8.76 0.34
N TYR A 133 1.14 -8.01 1.10
CA TYR A 133 2.44 -8.46 1.61
C TYR A 133 2.78 -7.76 2.94
N THR A 134 3.75 -8.34 3.67
CA THR A 134 4.32 -7.71 4.87
C THR A 134 5.83 -7.93 4.87
N ALA A 135 6.60 -6.86 5.00
CA ALA A 135 8.06 -6.91 5.03
C ALA A 135 8.63 -6.10 6.20
N PRO A 136 9.71 -6.58 6.83
CA PRO A 136 10.54 -5.74 7.68
C PRO A 136 11.53 -4.92 6.85
N GLN A 137 12.07 -3.85 7.43
CA GLN A 137 13.17 -3.07 6.89
C GLN A 137 14.51 -3.75 7.18
N ALA A 138 15.45 -3.64 6.26
CA ALA A 138 16.79 -4.20 6.39
C ALA A 138 17.86 -3.22 5.87
N ILE A 139 19.09 -3.42 6.31
CA ILE A 139 20.24 -2.58 5.92
C ILE A 139 21.17 -3.41 5.03
N VAL A 140 21.29 -2.99 3.78
CA VAL A 140 22.28 -3.50 2.83
C VAL A 140 23.57 -2.72 2.94
N SER A 141 24.70 -3.43 2.91
CA SER A 141 26.03 -2.85 2.96
C SER A 141 27.01 -3.68 2.09
N TYR A 142 28.27 -3.45 2.23
CA TYR A 142 29.34 -4.19 1.56
C TYR A 142 30.43 -4.60 2.56
N LYS A 143 31.13 -5.69 2.27
CA LYS A 143 32.21 -6.21 3.11
C LYS A 143 33.30 -5.16 3.28
N GLY A 144 33.68 -4.92 4.54
CA GLY A 144 34.68 -3.92 4.94
C GLY A 144 34.15 -2.50 5.02
N SER A 145 32.83 -2.30 4.98
CA SER A 145 32.20 -1.02 5.31
C SER A 145 32.35 -0.70 6.79
N LYS A 146 32.05 0.57 7.16
CA LYS A 146 32.07 1.00 8.57
C LYS A 146 31.10 0.22 9.46
N ILE A 147 30.04 -0.35 8.87
CA ILE A 147 29.00 -1.07 9.58
C ILE A 147 29.06 -2.60 9.38
N ASP A 148 30.07 -3.11 8.70
CA ASP A 148 30.28 -4.53 8.56
C ASP A 148 30.52 -5.18 9.94
N GLY A 149 29.73 -6.22 10.26
CA GLY A 149 29.77 -6.91 11.54
C GLY A 149 29.14 -6.14 12.72
N LYS A 150 28.50 -4.99 12.50
CA LYS A 150 27.76 -4.28 13.54
C LYS A 150 26.41 -4.97 13.80
N THR A 151 26.02 -5.03 15.08
CA THR A 151 24.82 -5.78 15.51
C THR A 151 23.83 -4.97 16.34
N SER A 152 24.18 -3.72 16.68
CA SER A 152 23.29 -2.86 17.47
C SER A 152 22.91 -1.58 16.71
N LEU A 153 21.72 -1.05 16.94
CA LEU A 153 21.31 0.23 16.38
C LEU A 153 22.22 1.38 16.83
N ALA A 154 22.77 1.28 18.02
CA ALA A 154 23.69 2.29 18.57
C ALA A 154 24.97 2.42 17.71
N ASP A 155 25.49 1.31 17.19
CA ASP A 155 26.67 1.29 16.32
C ASP A 155 26.42 1.93 14.95
N LEU A 156 25.18 2.04 14.56
CA LEU A 156 24.76 2.57 13.25
C LEU A 156 24.53 4.08 13.26
N LYS A 157 24.38 4.72 14.42
CA LYS A 157 24.06 6.16 14.55
C LYS A 157 25.02 7.09 13.82
N SER A 158 26.30 6.73 13.77
CA SER A 158 27.34 7.55 13.11
C SER A 158 27.65 7.08 11.68
N ALA A 159 26.90 6.10 11.17
CA ALA A 159 27.05 5.61 9.82
C ALA A 159 26.36 6.53 8.81
N LYS A 160 26.90 6.58 7.60
CA LYS A 160 26.25 7.22 6.47
C LYS A 160 25.21 6.25 5.90
N LEU A 161 23.98 6.37 6.38
CA LEU A 161 22.87 5.56 5.91
C LEU A 161 22.00 6.34 4.93
N GLY A 162 21.48 5.68 3.91
CA GLY A 162 20.61 6.28 2.93
C GLY A 162 19.36 5.47 2.64
N ALA A 163 18.35 6.14 2.09
CA ALA A 163 17.12 5.53 1.58
C ALA A 163 16.46 6.46 0.54
N ALA A 164 15.51 5.94 -0.21
CA ALA A 164 14.74 6.73 -1.17
C ALA A 164 13.76 7.69 -0.46
N VAL A 165 13.52 8.84 -1.08
CA VAL A 165 12.58 9.85 -0.59
C VAL A 165 11.16 9.27 -0.42
N GLY A 166 10.45 9.71 0.60
CA GLY A 166 9.05 9.36 0.86
C GLY A 166 8.84 7.92 1.37
N THR A 167 9.90 7.14 1.62
CA THR A 167 9.81 5.73 2.05
C THR A 167 9.82 5.60 3.58
N THR A 168 9.19 4.52 4.08
CA THR A 168 9.31 4.10 5.49
C THR A 168 10.74 3.72 5.87
N SER A 169 11.57 3.32 4.89
CA SER A 169 13.01 3.09 5.05
C SER A 169 13.75 4.37 5.45
N LEU A 170 13.37 5.52 4.86
CA LEU A 170 13.93 6.82 5.22
C LEU A 170 13.56 7.20 6.66
N ASP A 171 12.29 6.98 7.02
CA ASP A 171 11.80 7.23 8.37
C ASP A 171 12.47 6.34 9.41
N ALA A 172 12.74 5.07 9.06
CA ALA A 172 13.42 4.13 9.94
C ALA A 172 14.85 4.57 10.29
N ILE A 173 15.59 5.19 9.36
CA ILE A 173 16.92 5.74 9.65
C ILE A 173 16.82 6.83 10.73
N SER A 174 15.87 7.73 10.59
CA SER A 174 15.70 8.86 11.52
C SER A 174 15.13 8.42 12.87
N ASN A 175 14.06 7.63 12.83
CA ASN A 175 13.23 7.36 14.01
C ASN A 175 13.68 6.12 14.81
N GLN A 176 14.21 5.08 14.14
CA GLN A 176 14.63 3.86 14.82
C GLN A 176 16.14 3.85 15.10
N ILE A 177 16.96 4.26 14.12
CA ILE A 177 18.42 4.28 14.27
C ILE A 177 18.88 5.58 14.95
N GLY A 178 18.17 6.68 14.72
CA GLY A 178 18.56 8.01 15.21
C GLY A 178 19.77 8.58 14.47
N ALA A 179 19.92 8.24 13.19
CA ALA A 179 20.93 8.78 12.29
C ALA A 179 20.31 9.81 11.35
N THR A 180 21.13 10.70 10.80
CA THR A 180 20.70 11.62 9.74
C THR A 180 20.80 10.89 8.38
N PRO A 181 19.68 10.67 7.66
CA PRO A 181 19.70 9.93 6.42
C PRO A 181 20.28 10.75 5.26
N GLN A 182 20.91 10.05 4.32
CA GLN A 182 21.12 10.57 2.97
C GLN A 182 19.89 10.19 2.12
N VAL A 183 19.27 11.20 1.52
CA VAL A 183 18.04 11.03 0.75
C VAL A 183 18.39 10.88 -0.72
N PHE A 184 17.85 9.84 -1.35
CA PHE A 184 17.98 9.57 -2.79
C PHE A 184 16.61 9.68 -3.47
N ASN A 185 16.60 9.99 -4.77
CA ASN A 185 15.36 10.07 -5.53
C ASN A 185 14.66 8.69 -5.64
N ASP A 186 15.48 7.62 -5.71
CA ASP A 186 15.03 6.24 -5.84
C ASP A 186 16.08 5.25 -5.29
N ASN A 187 15.74 3.97 -5.29
CA ASN A 187 16.67 2.94 -4.84
C ASN A 187 17.87 2.76 -5.78
N ALA A 188 17.75 3.04 -7.09
CA ALA A 188 18.88 2.92 -8.04
C ALA A 188 19.99 3.92 -7.73
N ALA A 189 19.60 5.16 -7.40
CA ALA A 189 20.55 6.19 -6.95
C ALA A 189 21.22 5.78 -5.63
N GLY A 190 20.47 5.22 -4.68
CA GLY A 190 20.98 4.68 -3.42
C GLY A 190 21.98 3.52 -3.63
N VAL A 191 21.62 2.57 -4.49
CA VAL A 191 22.51 1.44 -4.88
C VAL A 191 23.80 1.96 -5.52
N SER A 192 23.70 2.94 -6.42
CA SER A 192 24.88 3.55 -7.04
C SER A 192 25.78 4.20 -6.01
N ALA A 193 25.23 4.92 -5.04
CA ALA A 193 25.97 5.53 -3.95
C ALA A 193 26.65 4.48 -3.05
N LEU A 194 25.96 3.36 -2.78
CA LEU A 194 26.50 2.25 -1.99
C LEU A 194 27.67 1.56 -2.73
N LYS A 195 27.51 1.26 -4.02
CA LYS A 195 28.55 0.67 -4.89
C LYS A 195 29.79 1.57 -4.97
N ASN A 196 29.60 2.87 -4.98
CA ASN A 196 30.66 3.88 -4.99
C ASN A 196 31.22 4.19 -3.58
N LYS A 197 30.75 3.49 -2.53
CA LYS A 197 31.17 3.68 -1.14
C LYS A 197 30.96 5.10 -0.61
N GLN A 198 29.97 5.81 -1.14
CA GLN A 198 29.58 7.16 -0.71
C GLN A 198 28.74 7.09 0.57
N ILE A 199 28.02 5.97 0.75
CA ILE A 199 27.29 5.60 1.95
C ILE A 199 27.79 4.28 2.51
N ASP A 200 27.62 4.08 3.82
CA ASP A 200 27.98 2.85 4.53
C ASP A 200 26.88 1.79 4.41
N GLY A 201 25.63 2.20 4.26
CA GLY A 201 24.47 1.31 4.12
C GLY A 201 23.27 1.96 3.46
N LEU A 202 22.47 1.12 2.79
CA LEU A 202 21.18 1.47 2.19
C LEU A 202 20.08 0.72 2.92
N VAL A 203 19.05 1.44 3.39
CA VAL A 203 17.88 0.85 4.06
C VAL A 203 16.80 0.62 3.02
N VAL A 204 16.30 -0.61 2.95
CA VAL A 204 15.25 -1.05 2.02
C VAL A 204 14.45 -2.18 2.66
N ASP A 205 13.37 -2.60 2.03
CA ASP A 205 12.63 -3.79 2.45
C ASP A 205 13.46 -5.06 2.33
N LEU A 206 13.30 -5.99 3.25
CA LEU A 206 14.13 -7.20 3.34
C LEU A 206 14.18 -8.02 2.04
N PRO A 207 13.09 -8.26 1.28
CA PRO A 207 13.17 -8.97 0.01
C PRO A 207 14.05 -8.25 -1.03
N THR A 208 13.96 -6.94 -1.10
CA THR A 208 14.85 -6.09 -1.92
C THR A 208 16.28 -6.19 -1.44
N ALA A 209 16.51 -6.19 -0.11
CA ALA A 209 17.85 -6.32 0.46
C ALA A 209 18.54 -7.61 0.06
N PHE A 210 17.83 -8.74 -0.02
CA PHE A 210 18.39 -10.01 -0.50
C PHE A 210 18.87 -9.92 -1.94
N TYR A 211 18.07 -9.32 -2.82
CA TYR A 211 18.48 -9.12 -4.20
C TYR A 211 19.69 -8.20 -4.31
N LEU A 212 19.65 -7.04 -3.65
CA LEU A 212 20.74 -6.07 -3.72
C LEU A 212 22.06 -6.64 -3.19
N SER A 213 22.02 -7.33 -2.06
CA SER A 213 23.23 -7.90 -1.45
C SER A 213 23.78 -9.09 -2.23
N GLY A 214 22.92 -9.90 -2.86
CA GLY A 214 23.33 -11.10 -3.57
C GLY A 214 23.69 -10.87 -5.04
N VAL A 215 23.16 -9.82 -5.68
CA VAL A 215 23.26 -9.63 -7.13
C VAL A 215 23.85 -8.26 -7.49
N GLU A 216 23.34 -7.17 -6.89
CA GLU A 216 23.64 -5.82 -7.35
C GLU A 216 24.92 -5.23 -6.73
N VAL A 217 25.13 -5.44 -5.44
CA VAL A 217 26.25 -4.81 -4.70
C VAL A 217 27.44 -5.75 -4.64
N PRO A 218 28.59 -5.41 -5.22
CA PRO A 218 29.81 -6.24 -5.12
C PRO A 218 30.21 -6.47 -3.67
N ASN A 219 30.37 -7.74 -3.28
CA ASN A 219 30.60 -8.17 -1.89
C ASN A 219 29.52 -7.63 -0.94
N GLY A 220 28.27 -7.56 -1.44
CA GLY A 220 27.12 -7.12 -0.68
C GLY A 220 26.84 -8.02 0.52
N LEU A 221 26.31 -7.42 1.57
CA LEU A 221 25.86 -8.12 2.76
C LEU A 221 24.65 -7.43 3.37
N ILE A 222 23.87 -8.16 4.12
CA ILE A 222 22.81 -7.62 4.97
C ILE A 222 23.39 -7.46 6.37
N VAL A 223 23.48 -6.23 6.86
CA VAL A 223 23.96 -5.93 8.22
C VAL A 223 23.01 -6.48 9.26
N GLY A 224 21.71 -6.30 9.00
CA GLY A 224 20.64 -6.79 9.86
C GLY A 224 19.28 -6.30 9.40
N GLN A 225 18.27 -6.90 10.01
CA GLN A 225 16.89 -6.47 9.92
C GLN A 225 16.60 -5.48 11.05
N LEU A 226 15.90 -4.40 10.74
CA LEU A 226 15.44 -3.47 11.77
C LEU A 226 14.28 -4.08 12.58
N PRO A 227 14.14 -3.73 13.86
CA PRO A 227 13.01 -4.17 14.66
C PRO A 227 11.70 -3.74 14.02
N SER A 228 10.76 -4.67 13.88
CA SER A 228 9.42 -4.33 13.41
C SER A 228 8.63 -3.62 14.50
N THR A 229 7.97 -2.52 14.15
CA THR A 229 6.97 -1.87 15.01
C THR A 229 5.60 -2.43 14.65
N GLY A 230 4.98 -3.19 15.56
CA GLY A 230 3.69 -3.84 15.29
C GLY A 230 3.79 -4.98 14.27
N ALA A 231 2.90 -4.99 13.28
CA ALA A 231 2.83 -6.03 12.24
C ALA A 231 3.95 -5.96 11.18
N GLY A 232 4.81 -4.94 11.22
CA GLY A 232 5.75 -4.62 10.15
C GLY A 232 5.12 -3.77 9.05
N ASP A 233 5.87 -3.50 7.98
CA ASP A 233 5.38 -2.73 6.85
C ASP A 233 4.46 -3.60 5.99
N GLN A 234 3.18 -3.26 5.99
CA GLN A 234 2.15 -3.92 5.20
C GLN A 234 1.98 -3.19 3.87
N PHE A 235 2.21 -3.89 2.75
CA PHE A 235 2.06 -3.30 1.41
C PHE A 235 0.63 -3.45 0.91
N GLY A 236 0.05 -2.36 0.42
CA GLY A 236 -1.26 -2.31 -0.25
C GLY A 236 -1.15 -1.80 -1.67
N LEU A 237 -2.15 -2.12 -2.50
CA LEU A 237 -2.34 -1.41 -3.76
C LEU A 237 -2.68 0.03 -3.41
N LEU A 238 -2.00 0.99 -4.03
CA LEU A 238 -2.31 2.40 -3.90
C LEU A 238 -3.36 2.77 -4.94
N LEU A 239 -4.45 3.44 -4.49
CA LEU A 239 -5.61 3.80 -5.28
C LEU A 239 -5.72 5.33 -5.43
#